data_c8fad72dd7917eeb43c91f63d14f9828
#
_entry.id   c8fad72dd7917eeb43c91f63d14f9828
#
_cell.length_a   1.000
_cell.length_b   1.000
_cell.length_c   1.000
_cell.angle_alpha   90.00
_cell.angle_beta   90.00
_cell.angle_gamma   90.00
#
_symmetry.space_group_name_H-M   'P 1'
#
loop_
_entity.id
_entity.type
_entity.pdbx_description
1 polymer ?
#
loop_
_entity_poly.entity_id
_entity_poly.type
_entity_poly.pdbx_seq_one_letter_code
_entity_poly.pdbx_strand_id
1 'polypeptide(L)'
;HVQVVNKPQFLKSDGLEGLPVQIIALPWVSRSGLMASLELSGEDPGKVYEELENRLSDLVKNWLDDADPNLPMILTAHASVEGAKYGSERMVMLGKDLVLPPALVKNKRLDYVALGHIHKPQNLNEGSHPPAIYPGSIERVDFGEINDKKYYILAEITKGKTDVTWKE
;
A
#
# COMPACT_ATOMS: atom_id res chain seq x y z
N HIS A 1 -0.93 -14.93 16.23
CA HIS A 1 -0.21 -13.70 16.59
C HIS A 1 -0.72 -12.53 15.76
N VAL A 2 -0.73 -11.33 16.37
CA VAL A 2 -0.95 -10.05 15.68
C VAL A 2 0.37 -9.32 15.64
N GLN A 3 0.85 -8.97 14.46
CA GLN A 3 2.05 -8.17 14.29
C GLN A 3 1.67 -6.72 13.96
N VAL A 4 2.13 -5.79 14.78
CA VAL A 4 1.91 -4.36 14.59
C VAL A 4 3.14 -3.75 13.91
N VAL A 5 2.92 -3.10 12.76
CA VAL A 5 3.96 -2.42 12.00
C VAL A 5 3.74 -0.92 12.08
N ASN A 6 4.70 -0.20 12.67
CA ASN A 6 4.65 1.26 12.86
C ASN A 6 5.68 2.05 12.02
N LYS A 7 6.49 1.36 11.25
CA LYS A 7 7.46 1.93 10.29
C LYS A 7 7.58 1.00 9.08
N PRO A 8 8.03 1.48 7.92
CA PRO A 8 8.28 0.64 6.75
C PRO A 8 9.17 -0.56 7.11
N GLN A 9 8.75 -1.76 6.73
CA GLN A 9 9.44 -3.02 7.05
C GLN A 9 9.33 -4.03 5.91
N PHE A 10 10.36 -4.83 5.76
CA PHE A 10 10.34 -6.03 4.95
C PHE A 10 10.33 -7.26 5.87
N LEU A 11 9.23 -7.99 5.84
CA LEU A 11 9.01 -9.20 6.62
C LEU A 11 9.28 -10.41 5.74
N LYS A 12 10.34 -11.12 6.02
CA LYS A 12 10.67 -12.40 5.38
C LYS A 12 9.98 -13.57 6.10
N SER A 13 10.04 -14.76 5.53
CA SER A 13 9.40 -15.97 6.05
C SER A 13 9.75 -16.26 7.52
N ASP A 14 11.00 -16.04 7.93
CA ASP A 14 11.45 -16.22 9.32
C ASP A 14 10.74 -15.25 10.29
N GLY A 15 10.56 -13.99 9.87
CA GLY A 15 9.78 -12.99 10.62
C GLY A 15 8.25 -13.23 10.60
N LEU A 16 7.78 -14.18 9.81
CA LEU A 16 6.38 -14.58 9.63
C LEU A 16 6.11 -16.02 10.11
N GLU A 17 6.83 -16.48 11.14
CA GLU A 17 6.67 -17.82 11.73
C GLU A 17 6.89 -18.97 10.73
N GLY A 18 7.71 -18.75 9.72
CA GLY A 18 8.01 -19.76 8.69
C GLY A 18 6.96 -19.87 7.59
N LEU A 19 5.97 -18.99 7.53
CA LEU A 19 5.02 -18.94 6.42
C LEU A 19 5.76 -18.70 5.09
N PRO A 20 5.43 -19.44 4.03
CA PRO A 20 6.11 -19.33 2.74
C PRO A 20 5.65 -18.08 1.95
N VAL A 21 5.85 -16.90 2.53
CA VAL A 21 5.44 -15.62 1.98
C VAL A 21 6.39 -14.52 2.46
N GLN A 22 6.46 -13.44 1.71
CA GLN A 22 7.22 -12.24 2.06
C GLN A 22 6.29 -11.03 1.97
N ILE A 23 6.43 -10.09 2.91
CA ILE A 23 5.55 -8.92 2.99
C ILE A 23 6.37 -7.65 3.12
N ILE A 24 6.18 -6.72 2.20
CA ILE A 24 6.60 -5.33 2.36
C ILE A 24 5.43 -4.60 3.02
N ALA A 25 5.65 -4.06 4.21
CA ALA A 25 4.65 -3.35 4.98
C ALA A 25 4.98 -1.86 5.05
N LEU A 26 4.10 -1.04 4.48
CA LEU A 26 4.18 0.42 4.47
C LEU A 26 3.00 0.97 5.29
N PRO A 27 3.15 1.17 6.60
CA PRO A 27 2.09 1.74 7.44
C PRO A 27 1.86 3.20 7.06
N TRP A 28 0.75 3.76 7.56
CA TRP A 28 0.55 5.20 7.48
C TRP A 28 1.73 5.92 8.14
N VAL A 29 2.43 6.71 7.37
CA VAL A 29 3.51 7.55 7.88
C VAL A 29 3.12 9.01 7.68
N SER A 30 2.94 9.72 8.78
CA SER A 30 2.75 11.17 8.69
C SER A 30 4.01 11.81 8.09
N ARG A 31 3.82 12.89 7.32
CA ARG A 31 4.92 13.66 6.76
C ARG A 31 5.98 14.00 7.82
N SER A 32 5.54 14.49 8.98
CA SER A 32 6.44 14.87 10.08
C SER A 32 7.22 13.68 10.62
N GLY A 33 6.59 12.50 10.73
CA GLY A 33 7.25 11.27 11.16
C GLY A 33 8.28 10.77 10.15
N LEU A 34 7.97 10.88 8.87
CA LEU A 34 8.89 10.48 7.80
C LEU A 34 10.08 11.46 7.68
N MET A 35 9.81 12.77 7.75
CA MET A 35 10.87 13.78 7.80
C MET A 35 11.82 13.59 8.97
N ALA A 36 11.29 13.30 10.17
CA ALA A 36 12.09 13.01 11.34
C ALA A 36 12.93 11.72 11.18
N SER A 37 12.38 10.68 10.56
CA SER A 37 13.09 9.42 10.34
C SER A 37 14.19 9.51 9.27
N LEU A 38 14.11 10.49 8.37
CA LEU A 38 15.06 10.71 7.28
C LEU A 38 16.00 11.91 7.52
N GLU A 39 15.94 12.53 8.72
CA GLU A 39 16.76 13.68 9.10
C GLU A 39 16.63 14.90 8.13
N LEU A 40 15.49 15.02 7.46
CA LEU A 40 15.21 16.11 6.54
C LEU A 40 14.66 17.32 7.31
N SER A 41 15.45 18.35 7.45
CA SER A 41 15.05 19.60 8.11
C SER A 41 15.44 20.81 7.26
N GLY A 42 14.49 21.72 7.07
CA GLY A 42 14.78 23.08 6.57
C GLY A 42 14.68 23.32 5.06
N GLU A 43 14.18 22.34 4.27
CA GLU A 43 14.02 22.49 2.82
C GLU A 43 12.61 22.92 2.39
N ASP A 44 12.49 23.35 1.12
CA ASP A 44 11.20 23.62 0.45
C ASP A 44 10.28 22.39 0.57
N PRO A 45 9.03 22.56 1.05
CA PRO A 45 8.09 21.46 1.21
C PRO A 45 7.89 20.58 -0.04
N GLY A 46 7.94 21.17 -1.24
CA GLY A 46 7.80 20.42 -2.49
C GLY A 46 8.96 19.46 -2.74
N LYS A 47 10.19 19.92 -2.51
CA LYS A 47 11.40 19.10 -2.65
C LYS A 47 11.45 17.97 -1.62
N VAL A 48 10.95 18.24 -0.42
CA VAL A 48 10.88 17.21 0.64
C VAL A 48 9.95 16.07 0.24
N TYR A 49 8.80 16.34 -0.40
CA TYR A 49 7.90 15.26 -0.87
C TYR A 49 8.56 14.41 -1.96
N GLU A 50 9.15 15.04 -2.95
CA GLU A 50 9.85 14.33 -4.03
C GLU A 50 10.98 13.45 -3.48
N GLU A 51 11.77 13.96 -2.55
CA GLU A 51 12.83 13.19 -1.90
C GLU A 51 12.28 12.00 -1.09
N LEU A 52 11.16 12.20 -0.36
CA LEU A 52 10.51 11.15 0.40
C LEU A 52 9.97 10.04 -0.51
N GLU A 53 9.32 10.40 -1.61
CA GLU A 53 8.80 9.45 -2.60
C GLU A 53 9.94 8.66 -3.25
N ASN A 54 11.03 9.33 -3.60
CA ASN A 54 12.21 8.70 -4.18
C ASN A 54 12.86 7.71 -3.19
N ARG A 55 13.10 8.12 -1.96
CA ARG A 55 13.68 7.25 -0.91
C ARG A 55 12.81 6.06 -0.59
N LEU A 56 11.50 6.23 -0.54
CA LEU A 56 10.58 5.12 -0.33
C LEU A 56 10.59 4.14 -1.51
N SER A 57 10.64 4.67 -2.73
CA SER A 57 10.73 3.87 -3.95
C SER A 57 12.03 3.08 -4.00
N ASP A 58 13.16 3.70 -3.65
CA ASP A 58 14.46 3.04 -3.56
C ASP A 58 14.49 1.97 -2.46
N LEU A 59 13.90 2.25 -1.31
CA LEU A 59 13.78 1.30 -0.21
C LEU A 59 13.01 0.04 -0.64
N VAL A 60 11.84 0.22 -1.26
CA VAL A 60 11.02 -0.89 -1.76
C VAL A 60 11.76 -1.66 -2.85
N LYS A 61 12.45 -0.97 -3.76
CA LYS A 61 13.27 -1.61 -4.80
C LYS A 61 14.36 -2.48 -4.19
N ASN A 62 15.10 -1.96 -3.22
CA ASN A 62 16.16 -2.72 -2.53
C ASN A 62 15.59 -3.98 -1.83
N TRP A 63 14.41 -3.88 -1.20
CA TRP A 63 13.75 -5.04 -0.60
C TRP A 63 13.29 -6.07 -1.64
N LEU A 64 12.78 -5.60 -2.78
CA LEU A 64 12.46 -6.50 -3.87
C LEU A 64 13.72 -7.19 -4.42
N ASP A 65 14.87 -6.50 -4.47
CA ASP A 65 16.14 -7.09 -4.91
C ASP A 65 16.69 -8.13 -3.92
N ASP A 66 16.41 -7.95 -2.61
CA ASP A 66 16.80 -8.88 -1.53
C ASP A 66 15.77 -10.01 -1.29
N ALA A 67 14.68 -10.02 -2.01
CA ALA A 67 13.60 -10.99 -1.85
C ALA A 67 13.92 -12.35 -2.48
N ASP A 68 13.43 -13.43 -1.85
CA ASP A 68 13.46 -14.77 -2.46
C ASP A 68 12.51 -14.81 -3.66
N PRO A 69 13.01 -15.05 -4.89
CA PRO A 69 12.20 -15.06 -6.09
C PRO A 69 11.19 -16.21 -6.16
N ASN A 70 11.33 -17.22 -5.32
CA ASN A 70 10.45 -18.40 -5.30
C ASN A 70 9.23 -18.23 -4.37
N LEU A 71 9.27 -17.24 -3.48
CA LEU A 71 8.19 -16.98 -2.54
C LEU A 71 7.26 -15.88 -3.04
N PRO A 72 5.95 -15.97 -2.79
CA PRO A 72 5.03 -14.89 -3.04
C PRO A 72 5.45 -13.61 -2.30
N MET A 73 5.31 -12.46 -2.99
CA MET A 73 5.62 -11.14 -2.46
C MET A 73 4.37 -10.28 -2.39
N ILE A 74 4.02 -9.86 -1.19
CA ILE A 74 2.88 -9.00 -0.92
C ILE A 74 3.38 -7.61 -0.54
N LEU A 75 2.79 -6.57 -1.12
CA LEU A 75 2.90 -5.21 -0.60
C LEU A 75 1.61 -4.86 0.15
N THR A 76 1.71 -4.45 1.40
CA THR A 76 0.60 -3.84 2.11
C THR A 76 0.93 -2.38 2.44
N ALA A 77 0.02 -1.47 2.12
CA ALA A 77 0.24 -0.05 2.33
C ALA A 77 -1.04 0.67 2.79
N HIS A 78 -0.89 1.60 3.74
CA HIS A 78 -1.93 2.56 4.07
C HIS A 78 -1.53 3.92 3.51
N ALA A 79 -1.86 4.18 2.25
CA ALA A 79 -1.40 5.36 1.51
C ALA A 79 -2.31 5.66 0.33
N SER A 80 -2.22 6.88 -0.19
CA SER A 80 -2.74 7.24 -1.51
C SER A 80 -1.85 6.69 -2.60
N VAL A 81 -2.44 6.38 -3.76
CA VAL A 81 -1.70 6.03 -4.98
C VAL A 81 -2.14 6.98 -6.09
N GLU A 82 -1.19 7.48 -6.87
CA GLU A 82 -1.48 8.36 -7.99
C GLU A 82 -2.43 7.69 -8.99
N GLY A 83 -3.49 8.41 -9.39
CA GLY A 83 -4.53 7.91 -10.28
C GLY A 83 -5.66 7.13 -9.61
N ALA A 84 -5.61 6.90 -8.29
CA ALA A 84 -6.71 6.32 -7.56
C ALA A 84 -7.92 7.28 -7.50
N LYS A 85 -9.13 6.70 -7.51
CA LYS A 85 -10.38 7.45 -7.40
C LYS A 85 -10.75 7.57 -5.93
N TYR A 86 -10.91 8.79 -5.47
CA TYR A 86 -11.36 9.08 -4.11
C TYR A 86 -12.88 9.06 -4.01
N GLY A 87 -13.39 8.77 -2.82
CA GLY A 87 -14.79 8.99 -2.44
C GLY A 87 -14.97 10.39 -1.83
N SER A 88 -15.85 10.48 -0.83
CA SER A 88 -16.13 11.71 -0.09
C SER A 88 -14.97 12.19 0.79
N GLU A 89 -14.07 11.28 1.20
CA GLU A 89 -12.89 11.56 2.01
C GLU A 89 -11.93 12.59 1.38
N ARG A 90 -12.00 12.80 0.05
CA ARG A 90 -11.18 13.79 -0.66
C ARG A 90 -11.22 15.19 -0.05
N MET A 91 -12.34 15.57 0.56
CA MET A 91 -12.49 16.89 1.19
C MET A 91 -11.67 17.06 2.47
N VAL A 92 -11.29 15.96 3.12
CA VAL A 92 -10.51 15.96 4.38
C VAL A 92 -9.02 15.87 4.14
N MET A 93 -8.59 15.37 2.98
CA MET A 93 -7.21 14.96 2.67
C MET A 93 -6.36 16.01 1.94
N LEU A 94 -6.78 17.28 1.92
CA LEU A 94 -6.09 18.34 1.18
C LEU A 94 -4.63 18.53 1.64
N GLY A 95 -3.70 17.98 0.87
CA GLY A 95 -2.33 18.46 0.81
C GLY A 95 -1.33 17.91 1.83
N LYS A 96 -1.60 16.76 2.49
CA LYS A 96 -0.69 16.23 3.53
C LYS A 96 -0.30 14.76 3.37
N ASP A 97 -0.82 14.07 2.35
CA ASP A 97 -0.64 12.63 2.21
C ASP A 97 0.56 12.29 1.33
N LEU A 98 1.27 11.25 1.72
CA LEU A 98 2.24 10.60 0.85
C LEU A 98 1.50 9.89 -0.28
N VAL A 99 1.83 10.22 -1.52
CA VAL A 99 1.26 9.59 -2.71
C VAL A 99 2.27 8.62 -3.31
N LEU A 100 1.91 7.33 -3.34
CA LEU A 100 2.77 6.31 -3.93
C LEU A 100 2.68 6.37 -5.47
N PRO A 101 3.81 6.26 -6.19
CA PRO A 101 3.79 6.19 -7.64
C PRO A 101 3.16 4.88 -8.12
N PRO A 102 2.39 4.88 -9.24
CA PRO A 102 1.78 3.68 -9.79
C PRO A 102 2.78 2.57 -10.11
N ALA A 103 3.98 2.93 -10.52
CA ALA A 103 5.05 1.98 -10.86
C ALA A 103 5.45 1.11 -9.66
N LEU A 104 5.33 1.63 -8.43
CA LEU A 104 5.62 0.88 -7.22
C LEU A 104 4.56 -0.21 -6.98
N VAL A 105 3.28 0.15 -7.03
CA VAL A 105 2.16 -0.78 -6.75
C VAL A 105 1.85 -1.72 -7.91
N LYS A 106 2.30 -1.41 -9.13
CA LYS A 106 2.16 -2.25 -10.33
C LYS A 106 3.43 -3.02 -10.67
N ASN A 107 4.40 -3.08 -9.75
CA ASN A 107 5.65 -3.79 -9.98
C ASN A 107 5.38 -5.30 -10.15
N LYS A 108 5.81 -5.87 -11.27
CA LYS A 108 5.57 -7.28 -11.64
C LYS A 108 6.25 -8.31 -10.71
N ARG A 109 7.14 -7.87 -9.83
CA ARG A 109 7.75 -8.72 -8.80
C ARG A 109 6.86 -8.96 -7.60
N LEU A 110 5.80 -8.14 -7.45
CA LEU A 110 4.75 -8.32 -6.46
C LEU A 110 3.73 -9.35 -6.97
N ASP A 111 3.15 -10.10 -6.06
CA ASP A 111 2.08 -11.04 -6.37
C ASP A 111 0.70 -10.49 -5.95
N TYR A 112 0.66 -9.63 -4.92
CA TYR A 112 -0.55 -8.94 -4.48
C TYR A 112 -0.22 -7.60 -3.81
N VAL A 113 -1.09 -6.62 -3.98
CA VAL A 113 -0.98 -5.31 -3.31
C VAL A 113 -2.27 -5.01 -2.57
N ALA A 114 -2.18 -5.02 -1.23
CA ALA A 114 -3.27 -4.69 -0.32
C ALA A 114 -3.17 -3.22 0.11
N LEU A 115 -4.11 -2.40 -0.31
CA LEU A 115 -4.13 -0.96 -0.06
C LEU A 115 -5.24 -0.58 0.92
N GLY A 116 -4.92 0.28 1.87
CA GLY A 116 -5.88 0.98 2.73
C GLY A 116 -5.83 2.48 2.52
N HIS A 117 -6.66 3.25 3.24
CA HIS A 117 -6.78 4.70 3.21
C HIS A 117 -7.90 5.22 2.32
N ILE A 118 -8.02 4.79 1.07
CA ILE A 118 -9.09 5.25 0.17
C ILE A 118 -10.35 4.41 0.41
N HIS A 119 -11.47 5.10 0.67
CA HIS A 119 -12.75 4.48 1.02
C HIS A 119 -13.49 3.90 -0.19
N LYS A 120 -13.10 4.29 -1.41
CA LYS A 120 -13.74 3.79 -2.64
C LYS A 120 -13.13 2.47 -3.08
N PRO A 121 -13.92 1.37 -3.16
CA PRO A 121 -13.44 0.08 -3.64
C PRO A 121 -12.94 0.18 -5.08
N GLN A 122 -11.73 -0.31 -5.35
CA GLN A 122 -11.15 -0.31 -6.69
C GLN A 122 -9.94 -1.22 -6.82
N ASN A 123 -9.70 -1.72 -8.03
CA ASN A 123 -8.45 -2.34 -8.43
C ASN A 123 -7.69 -1.38 -9.34
N LEU A 124 -6.50 -0.95 -8.94
CA LEU A 124 -5.67 -0.01 -9.70
C LEU A 124 -4.94 -0.66 -10.88
N ASN A 125 -4.95 -1.99 -10.96
CA ASN A 125 -4.25 -2.76 -11.99
C ASN A 125 -5.17 -3.80 -12.61
N GLU A 126 -6.43 -3.42 -12.87
CA GLU A 126 -7.47 -4.31 -13.37
C GLU A 126 -7.03 -5.00 -14.67
N GLY A 127 -7.29 -6.32 -14.76
CA GLY A 127 -6.90 -7.15 -15.91
C GLY A 127 -5.40 -7.42 -16.02
N SER A 128 -4.60 -7.01 -15.04
CA SER A 128 -3.14 -7.19 -15.02
C SER A 128 -2.65 -7.73 -13.68
N HIS A 129 -1.38 -8.18 -13.66
CA HIS A 129 -0.70 -8.65 -12.46
C HIS A 129 0.39 -7.67 -12.01
N PRO A 130 0.54 -7.44 -10.69
CA PRO A 130 -0.27 -7.94 -9.59
C PRO A 130 -1.62 -7.20 -9.47
N PRO A 131 -2.67 -7.81 -8.90
CA PRO A 131 -3.83 -7.06 -8.45
C PRO A 131 -3.43 -6.05 -7.38
N ALA A 132 -3.86 -4.79 -7.51
CA ALA A 132 -3.57 -3.72 -6.55
C ALA A 132 -4.88 -3.11 -6.06
N ILE A 133 -5.31 -3.47 -4.84
CA ILE A 133 -6.69 -3.35 -4.42
C ILE A 133 -6.86 -2.48 -3.19
N TYR A 134 -7.75 -1.49 -3.31
CA TYR A 134 -8.44 -0.84 -2.20
C TYR A 134 -9.78 -1.55 -2.00
N PRO A 135 -10.02 -2.23 -0.87
CA PRO A 135 -11.34 -2.81 -0.57
C PRO A 135 -12.39 -1.72 -0.25
N GLY A 136 -11.92 -0.54 0.10
CA GLY A 136 -12.73 0.55 0.62
C GLY A 136 -12.79 0.56 2.14
N SER A 137 -13.65 1.42 2.70
CA SER A 137 -13.93 1.46 4.15
C SER A 137 -14.82 0.27 4.55
N ILE A 138 -14.61 -0.24 5.75
CA ILE A 138 -15.38 -1.38 6.31
C ILE A 138 -16.85 -0.98 6.51
N GLU A 139 -17.07 0.27 6.94
CA GLU A 139 -18.38 0.83 7.20
C GLU A 139 -18.55 2.17 6.48
N ARG A 140 -19.80 2.63 6.38
CA ARG A 140 -20.11 3.98 5.90
C ARG A 140 -19.74 5.00 6.95
N VAL A 141 -18.79 5.87 6.66
CA VAL A 141 -18.28 6.87 7.61
C VAL A 141 -18.90 8.24 7.41
N ASP A 142 -19.58 8.47 6.27
CA ASP A 142 -20.32 9.70 6.02
C ASP A 142 -21.55 9.46 5.09
N PHE A 143 -22.39 10.50 4.93
CA PHE A 143 -23.58 10.45 4.09
C PHE A 143 -23.29 10.29 2.58
N GLY A 144 -22.10 10.65 2.11
CA GLY A 144 -21.70 10.46 0.73
C GLY A 144 -21.55 8.99 0.35
N GLU A 145 -21.36 8.12 1.35
CA GLU A 145 -21.17 6.68 1.17
C GLU A 145 -22.47 5.86 1.32
N ILE A 146 -23.63 6.52 1.44
CA ILE A 146 -24.91 5.85 1.75
C ILE A 146 -25.27 4.76 0.74
N ASN A 147 -24.89 4.93 -0.52
CA ASN A 147 -25.17 4.00 -1.61
C ASN A 147 -23.97 3.09 -1.92
N ASP A 148 -22.84 3.24 -1.20
CA ASP A 148 -21.66 2.45 -1.45
C ASP A 148 -21.80 1.05 -0.89
N LYS A 149 -21.42 0.07 -1.70
CA LYS A 149 -21.22 -1.29 -1.25
C LYS A 149 -19.89 -1.41 -0.54
N LYS A 150 -19.87 -2.16 0.54
CA LYS A 150 -18.68 -2.39 1.35
C LYS A 150 -18.17 -3.80 1.11
N TYR A 151 -16.84 -3.94 1.04
CA TYR A 151 -16.21 -5.19 0.66
C TYR A 151 -15.06 -5.54 1.59
N TYR A 152 -14.84 -6.84 1.73
CA TYR A 152 -13.55 -7.39 2.11
C TYR A 152 -13.03 -8.29 0.97
N ILE A 153 -11.72 -8.49 0.96
CA ILE A 153 -11.05 -9.22 -0.11
C ILE A 153 -10.54 -10.56 0.41
N LEU A 154 -10.86 -11.63 -0.31
CA LEU A 154 -10.17 -12.90 -0.19
C LEU A 154 -9.20 -13.01 -1.37
N ALA A 155 -7.91 -13.11 -1.06
CA ALA A 155 -6.86 -13.29 -2.06
C ALA A 155 -6.17 -14.63 -1.84
N GLU A 156 -6.24 -15.51 -2.84
CA GLU A 156 -5.48 -16.75 -2.89
C GLU A 156 -4.22 -16.50 -3.70
N ILE A 157 -3.06 -16.52 -3.02
CA ILE A 157 -1.81 -16.02 -3.57
C ILE A 157 -0.82 -17.16 -3.71
N THR A 158 -0.31 -17.35 -4.90
CA THR A 158 0.87 -18.17 -5.20
C THR A 158 1.87 -17.32 -5.98
N LYS A 159 3.12 -17.77 -6.08
CA LYS A 159 4.11 -17.03 -6.86
C LYS A 159 3.67 -16.91 -8.33
N GLY A 160 3.57 -15.66 -8.80
CA GLY A 160 3.17 -15.32 -10.17
C GLY A 160 1.66 -15.37 -10.43
N LYS A 161 0.83 -15.76 -9.45
CA LYS A 161 -0.62 -15.82 -9.63
C LYS A 161 -1.38 -15.43 -8.36
N THR A 162 -2.41 -14.61 -8.52
CA THR A 162 -3.33 -14.23 -7.43
C THR A 162 -4.76 -14.26 -7.93
N ASP A 163 -5.58 -15.07 -7.28
CA ASP A 163 -7.02 -15.11 -7.50
C ASP A 163 -7.71 -14.28 -6.41
N VAL A 164 -8.54 -13.32 -6.84
CA VAL A 164 -9.18 -12.33 -5.96
C VAL A 164 -10.68 -12.49 -5.96
N THR A 165 -11.27 -12.58 -4.77
CA THR A 165 -12.72 -12.59 -4.58
C THR A 165 -13.16 -11.42 -3.72
N TRP A 166 -14.06 -10.60 -4.25
CA TRP A 166 -14.74 -9.53 -3.53
C TRP A 166 -15.93 -10.10 -2.77
N LYS A 167 -15.99 -9.89 -1.47
CA LYS A 167 -17.09 -10.30 -0.59
C LYS A 167 -17.76 -9.06 -0.02
N GLU A 168 -19.09 -8.93 -0.30
CA GLU A 168 -19.95 -7.88 0.25
C GLU A 168 -20.41 -8.22 1.67
#